data_6a488841fca196047e9758b38ec05f1a
#
_entry.id   6a488841fca196047e9758b38ec05f1a
#
_cell.length_a   1.000
_cell.length_b   1.000
_cell.length_c   1.000
_cell.angle_alpha   90.00
_cell.angle_beta   90.00
_cell.angle_gamma   90.00
#
_symmetry.space_group_name_H-M   'P 1'
#
loop_
_entity.id
_entity.type
_entity.pdbx_description
1 polymer ?
#
loop_
_entity_poly.entity_id
_entity_poly.type
_entity_poly.pdbx_seq_one_letter_code
_entity_poly.pdbx_strand_id
1 'polypeptide(L)'
;MATSHKSENSLLFEWLSEYWHNLLFQLDDELAINTFESRMAKDVTIKINHDHVPRQVYFEYITGTRAAHDLTLISQKQLKVWEAPGGGGSIAYEGELMYNDKKTGEKQTGSVVMIADIRKGDDGNFTIVQSTEIATR
;
A
#
# COMPACT_ATOMS: atom_id res chain seq x y z
N MET A 1 -13.94 -18.20 -24.25
CA MET A 1 -13.68 -17.89 -23.84
C MET A 1 -13.07 -17.55 -23.24
N ALA A 2 -12.96 -17.41 -22.82
CA ALA A 2 -12.53 -17.04 -22.10
C ALA A 2 -11.95 -16.56 -21.54
N THR A 3 -11.92 -16.39 -21.36
CA THR A 3 -11.49 -15.88 -20.81
C THR A 3 -11.06 -15.31 -20.12
N SER A 4 -11.12 -15.24 -20.02
CA SER A 4 -10.84 -14.67 -19.34
C SER A 4 -10.62 -14.24 -18.50
N HIS A 5 -10.60 -14.32 -18.11
CA HIS A 5 -10.48 -13.82 -17.15
C HIS A 5 -9.53 -13.32 -16.61
N LYS A 6 -9.06 -13.18 -16.85
CA LYS A 6 -8.28 -12.66 -16.43
C LYS A 6 -8.44 -11.76 -15.75
N SER A 7 -8.38 -11.88 -15.21
CA SER A 7 -8.56 -11.06 -14.56
C SER A 7 -8.25 -10.15 -14.36
N GLU A 8 -8.87 -9.99 -13.99
CA GLU A 8 -8.53 -8.83 -14.25
C GLU A 8 -8.42 -7.96 -13.13
N ASN A 9 -7.25 -7.38 -12.98
CA ASN A 9 -6.96 -6.42 -11.95
C ASN A 9 -7.49 -5.06 -12.40
N SER A 10 -8.09 -4.33 -11.47
CA SER A 10 -8.62 -3.00 -11.73
C SER A 10 -7.51 -1.97 -11.82
N LEU A 11 -7.83 -0.79 -12.34
CA LEU A 11 -6.91 0.34 -12.31
C LEU A 11 -6.51 0.69 -10.88
N LEU A 12 -7.44 0.59 -9.93
CA LEU A 12 -7.12 0.89 -8.53
C LEU A 12 -6.12 -0.11 -7.97
N PHE A 13 -6.25 -1.39 -8.34
CA PHE A 13 -5.29 -2.39 -7.89
C PHE A 13 -3.91 -2.10 -8.48
N GLU A 14 -3.83 -1.77 -9.77
CA GLU A 14 -2.56 -1.47 -10.40
C GLU A 14 -1.91 -0.26 -9.78
N TRP A 15 -2.70 0.78 -9.50
CA TRP A 15 -2.21 1.99 -8.87
C TRP A 15 -1.71 1.69 -7.45
N LEU A 16 -2.47 0.90 -6.67
CA LEU A 16 -2.09 0.56 -5.30
C LEU A 16 -0.88 -0.35 -5.27
N SER A 17 -0.77 -1.28 -6.22
CA SER A 17 0.41 -2.15 -6.35
C SER A 17 1.66 -1.33 -6.59
N GLU A 18 1.58 -0.33 -7.47
CA GLU A 18 2.71 0.56 -7.74
C GLU A 18 3.06 1.38 -6.50
N TYR A 19 2.06 1.85 -5.78
CA TYR A 19 2.26 2.58 -4.54
C TYR A 19 3.09 1.74 -3.55
N TRP A 20 2.67 0.48 -3.32
CA TRP A 20 3.38 -0.40 -2.40
C TRP A 20 4.77 -0.74 -2.90
N HIS A 21 4.92 -0.99 -4.21
CA HIS A 21 6.23 -1.28 -4.77
C HIS A 21 7.20 -0.13 -4.54
N ASN A 22 6.78 1.08 -4.86
CA ASN A 22 7.64 2.25 -4.71
C ASN A 22 7.93 2.54 -3.23
N LEU A 23 6.97 2.27 -2.37
CA LEU A 23 7.10 2.57 -0.96
C LEU A 23 8.03 1.58 -0.24
N LEU A 24 7.95 0.29 -0.57
CA LEU A 24 8.60 -0.75 0.22
C LEU A 24 9.51 -1.69 -0.56
N PHE A 25 9.27 -1.94 -1.85
CA PHE A 25 9.89 -3.07 -2.54
C PHE A 25 10.92 -2.66 -3.58
N GLN A 26 11.57 -1.54 -3.36
CA GLN A 26 12.68 -1.06 -4.19
C GLN A 26 13.64 -0.27 -3.29
N LEU A 27 14.86 -0.01 -3.76
CA LEU A 27 15.93 0.48 -2.90
C LEU A 27 16.10 1.99 -2.86
N ASP A 28 15.38 2.73 -3.70
CA ASP A 28 15.52 4.19 -3.79
C ASP A 28 14.66 4.85 -2.71
N ASP A 29 15.30 5.33 -1.64
CA ASP A 29 14.60 5.97 -0.52
C ASP A 29 13.90 7.25 -0.93
N GLU A 30 14.48 8.00 -1.85
CA GLU A 30 13.87 9.24 -2.31
C GLU A 30 12.57 8.95 -3.05
N LEU A 31 12.55 7.92 -3.87
CA LEU A 31 11.32 7.50 -4.55
C LEU A 31 10.25 7.09 -3.53
N ALA A 32 10.65 6.37 -2.48
CA ALA A 32 9.71 5.97 -1.43
C ALA A 32 9.09 7.19 -0.75
N ILE A 33 9.92 8.16 -0.39
CA ILE A 33 9.45 9.39 0.27
C ILE A 33 8.50 10.16 -0.65
N ASN A 34 8.91 10.35 -1.91
CA ASN A 34 8.09 11.10 -2.86
C ASN A 34 6.76 10.40 -3.14
N THR A 35 6.76 9.07 -3.19
CA THR A 35 5.54 8.30 -3.38
C THR A 35 4.60 8.51 -2.20
N PHE A 36 5.11 8.42 -0.98
CA PHE A 36 4.30 8.66 0.20
C PHE A 36 3.70 10.06 0.18
N GLU A 37 4.56 11.07 -0.06
CA GLU A 37 4.11 12.46 -0.01
C GLU A 37 3.06 12.77 -1.07
N SER A 38 3.17 12.18 -2.25
CA SER A 38 2.24 12.50 -3.34
C SER A 38 0.99 11.64 -3.36
N ARG A 39 1.05 10.42 -2.82
CA ARG A 39 -0.08 9.48 -2.93
C ARG A 39 -0.88 9.30 -1.64
N MET A 40 -0.36 9.75 -0.51
CA MET A 40 -1.08 9.71 0.76
C MET A 40 -1.59 11.11 1.04
N ALA A 41 -2.91 11.28 1.15
CA ALA A 41 -3.49 12.61 1.37
C ALA A 41 -2.98 13.21 2.67
N LYS A 42 -2.87 14.54 2.70
CA LYS A 42 -2.37 15.24 3.89
C LYS A 42 -3.25 15.01 5.10
N ASP A 43 -4.55 14.91 4.88
CA ASP A 43 -5.53 14.72 5.95
C ASP A 43 -6.05 13.27 6.01
N VAL A 44 -5.23 12.32 5.54
CA VAL A 44 -5.61 10.92 5.51
C VAL A 44 -5.93 10.41 6.91
N THR A 45 -6.93 9.53 6.99
CA THR A 45 -7.23 8.79 8.20
C THR A 45 -6.66 7.39 8.06
N ILE A 46 -5.80 6.99 8.99
CA ILE A 46 -5.14 5.69 8.97
C ILE A 46 -5.48 4.93 10.24
N LYS A 47 -5.83 3.68 10.07
CA LYS A 47 -6.10 2.79 11.19
C LYS A 47 -5.35 1.48 10.93
N ILE A 48 -4.55 1.04 11.90
CA ILE A 48 -3.82 -0.22 11.79
C ILE A 48 -4.21 -1.08 12.98
N ASN A 49 -4.68 -2.27 12.68
CA ASN A 49 -5.28 -3.21 13.60
C ASN A 49 -6.50 -2.57 14.25
N HIS A 50 -6.43 -1.88 15.34
CA HIS A 50 -7.60 -1.09 15.75
C HIS A 50 -7.20 0.29 16.30
N ASP A 51 -5.96 0.69 16.02
CA ASP A 51 -5.47 1.97 16.52
C ASP A 51 -5.41 3.00 15.38
N HIS A 52 -5.82 4.22 15.68
CA HIS A 52 -5.60 5.33 14.76
C HIS A 52 -4.13 5.70 14.76
N VAL A 53 -3.58 5.91 13.57
CA VAL A 53 -2.16 6.21 13.40
C VAL A 53 -2.04 7.53 12.66
N PRO A 54 -1.44 8.56 13.29
CA PRO A 54 -1.22 9.82 12.57
C PRO A 54 -0.33 9.63 11.35
N ARG A 55 -0.56 10.45 10.32
CA ARG A 55 0.17 10.35 9.06
C ARG A 55 1.69 10.38 9.29
N GLN A 56 2.15 11.27 10.15
CA GLN A 56 3.59 11.39 10.42
C GLN A 56 4.15 10.14 11.08
N VAL A 57 3.40 9.54 12.00
CA VAL A 57 3.82 8.30 12.66
C VAL A 57 3.89 7.16 11.66
N TYR A 58 2.92 7.10 10.75
CA TYR A 58 2.93 6.08 9.70
C TYR A 58 4.14 6.26 8.79
N PHE A 59 4.44 7.50 8.43
CA PHE A 59 5.62 7.81 7.62
C PHE A 59 6.91 7.35 8.31
N GLU A 60 7.03 7.61 9.60
CA GLU A 60 8.20 7.20 10.37
C GLU A 60 8.29 5.68 10.47
N TYR A 61 7.15 5.01 10.58
CA TYR A 61 7.12 3.56 10.57
C TYR A 61 7.64 3.00 9.24
N ILE A 62 7.20 3.57 8.12
CA ILE A 62 7.64 3.13 6.80
C ILE A 62 9.14 3.37 6.62
N THR A 63 9.62 4.56 6.93
CA THR A 63 11.05 4.86 6.77
C THR A 63 11.91 4.03 7.69
N GLY A 64 11.45 3.79 8.93
CA GLY A 64 12.17 2.95 9.87
C GLY A 64 12.23 1.49 9.43
N THR A 65 11.12 0.99 8.87
CA THR A 65 11.08 -0.37 8.35
C THR A 65 12.06 -0.52 7.20
N ARG A 66 12.10 0.43 6.28
CA ARG A 66 13.05 0.41 5.17
C ARG A 66 14.49 0.48 5.66
N ALA A 67 14.76 1.28 6.69
CA ALA A 67 16.11 1.41 7.22
C ALA A 67 16.62 0.13 7.85
N ALA A 68 15.74 -0.65 8.46
CA ALA A 68 16.11 -1.85 9.20
C ALA A 68 16.00 -3.14 8.39
N HIS A 69 15.24 -3.14 7.31
CA HIS A 69 14.94 -4.37 6.57
C HIS A 69 15.02 -4.15 5.06
N ASP A 70 15.41 -5.22 4.35
CA ASP A 70 15.12 -5.35 2.94
C ASP A 70 13.79 -6.07 2.81
N LEU A 71 12.92 -5.55 1.97
CA LEU A 71 11.55 -6.03 1.89
C LEU A 71 11.29 -6.64 0.52
N THR A 72 10.66 -7.81 0.52
CA THR A 72 10.33 -8.53 -0.72
C THR A 72 8.84 -8.84 -0.72
N LEU A 73 8.17 -8.52 -1.80
CA LEU A 73 6.77 -8.89 -1.98
C LEU A 73 6.70 -10.37 -2.34
N ILE A 74 5.93 -11.15 -1.58
CA ILE A 74 5.73 -12.57 -1.86
C ILE A 74 4.52 -12.75 -2.77
N SER A 75 3.41 -12.11 -2.42
CA SER A 75 2.18 -12.21 -3.21
C SER A 75 1.29 -11.02 -2.90
N GLN A 76 0.40 -10.73 -3.84
CA GLN A 76 -0.61 -9.70 -3.62
C GLN A 76 -1.82 -10.03 -4.46
N LYS A 77 -2.99 -9.59 -3.99
CA LYS A 77 -4.21 -9.76 -4.78
C LYS A 77 -5.27 -8.75 -4.38
N GLN A 78 -6.14 -8.50 -5.32
CA GLN A 78 -7.32 -7.68 -5.13
C GLN A 78 -8.43 -8.59 -4.58
N LEU A 79 -8.96 -8.25 -3.40
CA LEU A 79 -10.05 -9.02 -2.82
C LEU A 79 -11.40 -8.49 -3.29
N LYS A 80 -11.54 -7.18 -3.37
CA LYS A 80 -12.79 -6.54 -3.76
C LYS A 80 -12.48 -5.12 -4.20
N VAL A 81 -13.20 -4.63 -5.19
CA VAL A 81 -13.02 -3.26 -5.64
C VAL A 81 -14.37 -2.67 -6.04
N TRP A 82 -14.55 -1.41 -5.73
CA TRP A 82 -15.65 -0.59 -6.23
C TRP A 82 -15.05 0.65 -6.85
N GLU A 83 -15.35 0.89 -8.11
CA GLU A 83 -14.82 2.06 -8.82
C GLU A 83 -15.88 3.14 -8.87
N ALA A 84 -15.51 4.33 -8.40
CA ALA A 84 -16.43 5.44 -8.34
C ALA A 84 -16.63 6.05 -9.73
N PRO A 85 -17.86 6.54 -10.03
CA PRO A 85 -18.04 7.34 -11.25
C PRO A 85 -17.11 8.55 -11.19
N GLY A 86 -16.40 8.81 -12.26
CA GLY A 86 -15.47 9.93 -12.28
C GLY A 86 -14.06 9.62 -11.80
N GLY A 87 -13.82 8.42 -11.30
CA GLY A 87 -12.47 7.99 -10.90
C GLY A 87 -12.33 7.81 -9.40
N GLY A 88 -11.33 7.00 -9.02
CA GLY A 88 -11.15 6.63 -7.63
C GLY A 88 -12.10 5.52 -7.22
N GLY A 89 -12.21 5.27 -5.93
CA GLY A 89 -13.09 4.23 -5.40
C GLY A 89 -12.53 3.62 -4.13
N SER A 90 -12.95 2.41 -3.85
CA SER A 90 -12.52 1.67 -2.66
C SER A 90 -12.00 0.31 -3.08
N ILE A 91 -10.93 -0.14 -2.42
CA ILE A 91 -10.33 -1.42 -2.74
C ILE A 91 -9.94 -2.14 -1.47
N ALA A 92 -10.24 -3.44 -1.44
CA ALA A 92 -9.73 -4.35 -0.42
C ALA A 92 -8.59 -5.15 -1.07
N TYR A 93 -7.43 -5.08 -0.45
CA TYR A 93 -6.16 -5.57 -0.97
C TYR A 93 -5.54 -6.51 0.05
N GLU A 94 -4.90 -7.57 -0.41
CA GLU A 94 -4.13 -8.45 0.46
C GLU A 94 -2.72 -8.57 -0.08
N GLY A 95 -1.73 -8.43 0.82
CA GLY A 95 -0.34 -8.60 0.46
C GLY A 95 0.39 -9.45 1.46
N GLU A 96 1.37 -10.20 0.97
CA GLU A 96 2.25 -11.00 1.81
C GLU A 96 3.68 -10.63 1.47
N LEU A 97 4.49 -10.40 2.49
CA LEU A 97 5.84 -9.90 2.26
C LEU A 97 6.83 -10.54 3.21
N MET A 98 8.10 -10.44 2.84
CA MET A 98 9.20 -10.92 3.65
C MET A 98 10.02 -9.73 4.15
N TYR A 99 10.30 -9.71 5.45
CA TYR A 99 11.20 -8.77 6.09
C TYR A 99 12.53 -9.47 6.28
N ASN A 100 13.60 -8.92 5.73
CA ASN A 100 14.95 -9.46 5.89
C ASN A 100 15.75 -8.44 6.68
N ASP A 101 16.06 -8.77 7.93
CA ASP A 101 16.78 -7.86 8.82
C ASP A 101 18.18 -7.60 8.27
N LYS A 102 18.53 -6.33 8.07
CA LYS A 102 19.80 -5.95 7.47
C LYS A 102 20.99 -6.29 8.34
N LYS A 103 20.80 -6.33 9.66
CA LYS A 103 21.90 -6.63 10.58
C LYS A 103 22.12 -8.11 10.77
N THR A 104 21.04 -8.84 11.00
CA THR A 104 21.14 -10.26 11.38
C THR A 104 20.92 -11.21 10.22
N GLY A 105 20.30 -10.75 9.14
CA GLY A 105 19.90 -11.60 8.03
C GLY A 105 18.68 -12.44 8.33
N GLU A 106 18.09 -12.26 9.51
CA GLU A 106 16.91 -13.01 9.91
C GLU A 106 15.73 -12.63 9.02
N LYS A 107 14.96 -13.64 8.62
CA LYS A 107 13.81 -13.44 7.74
C LYS A 107 12.52 -13.70 8.50
N GLN A 108 11.51 -12.85 8.26
CA GLN A 108 10.21 -12.99 8.88
C GLN A 108 9.16 -12.61 7.84
N THR A 109 8.15 -13.46 7.68
CA THR A 109 7.04 -13.12 6.77
C THR A 109 5.98 -12.33 7.52
N GLY A 110 5.29 -11.49 6.78
CA GLY A 110 4.16 -10.75 7.31
C GLY A 110 3.07 -10.67 6.26
N SER A 111 1.88 -10.33 6.69
CA SER A 111 0.77 -10.15 5.78
C SER A 111 -0.05 -8.94 6.18
N VAL A 112 -0.72 -8.36 5.20
CA VAL A 112 -1.58 -7.21 5.42
C VAL A 112 -2.84 -7.34 4.57
N VAL A 113 -3.98 -7.01 5.18
CA VAL A 113 -5.21 -6.75 4.44
C VAL A 113 -5.49 -5.27 4.61
N MET A 114 -5.70 -4.58 3.50
CA MET A 114 -5.90 -3.14 3.52
C MET A 114 -7.20 -2.80 2.81
N ILE A 115 -7.98 -1.93 3.42
CA ILE A 115 -9.13 -1.33 2.75
C ILE A 115 -8.79 0.15 2.57
N ALA A 116 -8.66 0.57 1.31
CA ALA A 116 -8.26 1.93 0.98
C ALA A 116 -9.39 2.64 0.25
N ASP A 117 -9.66 3.87 0.68
CA ASP A 117 -10.53 4.78 -0.04
C ASP A 117 -9.62 5.73 -0.83
N ILE A 118 -9.77 5.71 -2.14
CA ILE A 118 -8.87 6.41 -3.05
C ILE A 118 -9.71 7.44 -3.82
N ARG A 119 -9.26 8.68 -3.80
CA ARG A 119 -9.98 9.77 -4.43
C ARG A 119 -9.15 10.38 -5.54
N LYS A 120 -9.85 10.78 -6.60
CA LYS A 120 -9.24 11.49 -7.71
C LYS A 120 -9.35 12.99 -7.42
N GLY A 121 -8.20 13.67 -7.42
CA GLY A 121 -8.16 15.12 -7.20
C GLY A 121 -8.47 15.89 -8.46
N ASP A 122 -8.55 17.21 -8.31
CA ASP A 122 -8.83 18.12 -9.43
C ASP A 122 -7.74 18.06 -10.49
N ASP A 123 -6.52 17.69 -10.08
CA ASP A 123 -5.38 17.54 -10.98
C ASP A 123 -5.39 16.21 -11.72
N GLY A 124 -6.37 15.36 -11.48
CA GLY A 124 -6.46 14.04 -12.11
C GLY A 124 -5.67 12.96 -11.39
N ASN A 125 -4.95 13.29 -10.34
CA ASN A 125 -4.14 12.31 -9.59
C ASN A 125 -4.96 11.67 -8.49
N PHE A 126 -4.63 10.41 -8.20
CA PHE A 126 -5.27 9.66 -7.12
C PHE A 126 -4.50 9.85 -5.82
N THR A 127 -5.23 9.90 -4.70
CA THR A 127 -4.64 9.87 -3.37
C THR A 127 -5.44 8.96 -2.47
N ILE A 128 -4.75 8.36 -1.49
CA ILE A 128 -5.39 7.57 -0.45
C ILE A 128 -5.88 8.53 0.61
N VAL A 129 -7.18 8.56 0.84
CA VAL A 129 -7.76 9.47 1.84
C VAL A 129 -8.16 8.75 3.12
N GLN A 130 -8.29 7.42 3.06
CA GLN A 130 -8.59 6.61 4.23
C GLN A 130 -7.98 5.23 4.03
N SER A 131 -7.32 4.70 5.05
CA SER A 131 -6.70 3.39 5.02
C SER A 131 -7.00 2.66 6.31
N THR A 132 -7.49 1.44 6.19
CA THR A 132 -7.66 0.55 7.33
C THR A 132 -6.88 -0.71 7.02
N GLU A 133 -5.95 -1.06 7.91
CA GLU A 133 -5.07 -2.20 7.69
C GLU A 133 -5.16 -3.17 8.85
N ILE A 134 -5.13 -4.44 8.52
CA ILE A 134 -4.92 -5.51 9.49
C ILE A 134 -3.60 -6.14 9.09
N ALA A 135 -2.60 -6.01 9.97
CA ALA A 135 -1.25 -6.43 9.67
C ALA A 135 -0.73 -7.37 10.76
N THR A 136 -0.09 -8.43 10.32
CA THR A 136 0.51 -9.41 11.25
C THR A 136 1.88 -9.83 10.72
N ARG A 137 2.71 -10.31 11.63
CA ARG A 137 4.00 -10.91 11.28
C ARG A 137 4.14 -12.25 11.93
#